data_f846c60dc77326f1b4134a37e5b6fcb0
#
_entry.id   f846c60dc77326f1b4134a37e5b6fcb0
#
_cell.length_a   1.000
_cell.length_b   1.000
_cell.length_c   1.000
_cell.angle_alpha   90.00
_cell.angle_beta   90.00
_cell.angle_gamma   90.00
#
_symmetry.space_group_name_H-M   'P 1'
#
loop_
_entity.id
_entity.type
_entity.pdbx_description
1 polymer ?
#
loop_
_entity_poly.entity_id
_entity_poly.type
_entity_poly.pdbx_seq_one_letter_code
_entity_poly.pdbx_strand_id
1 'polypeptide(L)'
;GEGGPLTVDLVTDGPHVLVGGTTGSGKSELLQSWICSLALAHGPDRLTFVLVDYKGGAALAACAQLPHTVGVLTDLDPDGAQRALASLGAELRRRETLLAELGAADITAYREAGGTLPRLVVVVDEFRVLAQEQPDVLSGMVRLAAVGRSLGIHLVLATQRPGGIITPE
;
A
#
# COMPACT_ATOMS: atom_id res chain seq x y z
N GLY A 1 -15.78 3.24 -25.80
CA GLY A 1 -14.45 3.79 -26.00
C GLY A 1 -13.54 2.77 -26.60
N GLU A 2 -12.76 3.17 -27.56
CA GLU A 2 -11.71 2.38 -28.22
C GLU A 2 -10.51 2.21 -27.28
N GLY A 3 -10.67 1.51 -26.17
CA GLY A 3 -9.58 1.29 -25.22
C GLY A 3 -9.33 -0.20 -25.07
N GLY A 4 -8.12 -0.63 -25.43
CA GLY A 4 -7.59 -1.93 -25.04
C GLY A 4 -7.54 -2.06 -23.50
N PRO A 5 -7.11 -3.20 -22.96
CA PRO A 5 -7.00 -3.40 -21.52
C PRO A 5 -6.03 -2.35 -20.92
N LEU A 6 -6.45 -1.68 -19.85
CA LEU A 6 -5.57 -0.82 -19.07
C LEU A 6 -4.73 -1.70 -18.14
N THR A 7 -3.43 -1.70 -18.37
CA THR A 7 -2.47 -2.36 -17.48
C THR A 7 -1.79 -1.29 -16.61
N VAL A 8 -1.72 -1.52 -15.31
CA VAL A 8 -1.01 -0.66 -14.35
C VAL A 8 0.05 -1.50 -13.65
N ASP A 9 1.31 -1.10 -13.81
CA ASP A 9 2.44 -1.76 -13.17
C ASP A 9 3.04 -0.84 -12.09
N LEU A 10 2.93 -1.24 -10.82
CA LEU A 10 3.46 -0.48 -9.67
C LEU A 10 4.99 -0.36 -9.66
N VAL A 11 5.70 -1.08 -10.52
CA VAL A 11 7.16 -1.00 -10.63
C VAL A 11 7.57 0.01 -11.69
N THR A 12 6.91 -0.01 -12.85
CA THR A 12 7.29 0.78 -14.03
C THR A 12 6.48 2.06 -14.18
N ASP A 13 5.16 2.03 -13.96
CA ASP A 13 4.28 3.16 -14.21
C ASP A 13 4.22 4.14 -13.03
N GLY A 14 4.53 3.67 -11.83
CA GLY A 14 4.61 4.49 -10.63
C GLY A 14 4.49 3.65 -9.36
N PRO A 15 5.30 3.94 -8.34
CA PRO A 15 5.36 3.10 -7.14
C PRO A 15 4.10 3.20 -6.27
N HIS A 16 3.29 4.25 -6.47
CA HIS A 16 2.11 4.52 -5.65
C HIS A 16 0.93 4.91 -6.54
N VAL A 17 -0.28 4.62 -6.07
CA VAL A 17 -1.53 4.87 -6.80
C VAL A 17 -2.51 5.59 -5.91
N LEU A 18 -3.20 6.56 -6.48
CA LEU A 18 -4.37 7.20 -5.89
C LEU A 18 -5.63 6.75 -6.63
N VAL A 19 -6.56 6.16 -5.89
CA VAL A 19 -7.87 5.71 -6.41
C VAL A 19 -8.94 6.68 -5.93
N GLY A 20 -9.53 7.44 -6.84
CA GLY A 20 -10.64 8.37 -6.57
C GLY A 20 -11.97 7.79 -7.01
N GLY A 21 -13.01 7.88 -6.17
CA GLY A 21 -14.36 7.48 -6.54
C GLY A 21 -15.37 7.84 -5.47
N THR A 22 -16.51 8.40 -5.87
CA THR A 22 -17.61 8.71 -4.95
C THR A 22 -18.27 7.45 -4.39
N THR A 23 -19.08 7.59 -3.36
CA THR A 23 -19.89 6.49 -2.83
C THR A 23 -20.72 5.85 -3.95
N GLY A 24 -20.69 4.52 -4.04
CA GLY A 24 -21.41 3.77 -5.09
C GLY A 24 -20.71 3.75 -6.46
N SER A 25 -19.50 4.30 -6.60
CA SER A 25 -18.73 4.27 -7.86
C SER A 25 -18.06 2.94 -8.17
N GLY A 26 -18.11 1.97 -7.28
CA GLY A 26 -17.39 0.71 -7.41
C GLY A 26 -15.95 0.75 -6.91
N LYS A 27 -15.55 1.78 -6.13
CA LYS A 27 -14.17 1.93 -5.61
C LYS A 27 -13.72 0.71 -4.78
N SER A 28 -14.57 0.25 -3.87
CA SER A 28 -14.27 -0.90 -3.00
C SER A 28 -14.18 -2.20 -3.78
N GLU A 29 -15.07 -2.41 -4.75
CA GLU A 29 -15.05 -3.56 -5.65
C GLU A 29 -13.79 -3.56 -6.54
N LEU A 30 -13.37 -2.38 -7.01
CA LEU A 30 -12.12 -2.23 -7.75
C LEU A 30 -10.92 -2.63 -6.87
N LEU A 31 -10.84 -2.13 -5.64
CA LEU A 31 -9.74 -2.48 -4.72
C LEU A 31 -9.70 -3.98 -4.43
N GLN A 32 -10.85 -4.60 -4.11
CA GLN A 32 -10.93 -6.04 -3.87
C GLN A 32 -10.51 -6.84 -5.10
N SER A 33 -11.04 -6.51 -6.28
CA SER A 33 -10.72 -7.18 -7.54
C SER A 33 -9.23 -7.07 -7.86
N TRP A 34 -8.63 -5.90 -7.61
CA TRP A 34 -7.20 -5.68 -7.84
C TRP A 34 -6.34 -6.48 -6.87
N ILE A 35 -6.63 -6.44 -5.55
CA ILE A 35 -5.93 -7.23 -4.53
C ILE A 35 -6.02 -8.74 -4.86
N CYS A 36 -7.22 -9.23 -5.18
CA CYS A 36 -7.41 -10.64 -5.55
C CYS A 36 -6.65 -11.02 -6.83
N SER A 37 -6.66 -10.16 -7.85
CA SER A 37 -5.92 -10.41 -9.09
C SER A 37 -4.40 -10.48 -8.86
N LEU A 38 -3.86 -9.58 -8.03
CA LEU A 38 -2.45 -9.61 -7.64
C LEU A 38 -2.10 -10.86 -6.83
N ALA A 39 -2.97 -11.26 -5.90
CA ALA A 39 -2.78 -12.47 -5.09
C ALA A 39 -2.84 -13.76 -5.93
N LEU A 40 -3.67 -13.79 -6.98
CA LEU A 40 -3.72 -14.93 -7.91
C LEU A 40 -2.49 -15.00 -8.81
N ALA A 41 -1.90 -13.85 -9.16
CA ALA A 41 -0.75 -13.78 -10.06
C ALA A 41 0.59 -14.03 -9.34
N HIS A 42 0.67 -13.80 -8.03
CA HIS A 42 1.91 -13.84 -7.26
C HIS A 42 1.71 -14.60 -5.95
N GLY A 43 2.65 -15.43 -5.57
CA GLY A 43 2.65 -16.09 -4.25
C GLY A 43 2.98 -15.12 -3.10
N PRO A 44 2.65 -15.47 -1.84
CA PRO A 44 2.91 -14.64 -0.66
C PRO A 44 4.41 -14.45 -0.37
N ASP A 45 5.27 -15.28 -0.94
CA ASP A 45 6.72 -15.12 -0.95
C ASP A 45 7.21 -13.99 -1.86
N ARG A 46 6.35 -13.52 -2.77
CA ARG A 46 6.66 -12.45 -3.73
C ARG A 46 5.91 -11.16 -3.47
N LEU A 47 4.71 -11.25 -2.90
CA LEU A 47 3.82 -10.12 -2.67
C LEU A 47 3.04 -10.30 -1.36
N THR A 48 3.00 -9.26 -0.55
CA THR A 48 2.19 -9.21 0.68
C THR A 48 1.38 -7.92 0.75
N PHE A 49 0.31 -7.93 1.54
CA PHE A 49 -0.57 -6.80 1.75
C PHE A 49 -0.64 -6.38 3.22
N VAL A 50 -0.71 -5.07 3.45
CA VAL A 50 -1.26 -4.46 4.65
C VAL A 50 -2.52 -3.70 4.24
N LEU A 51 -3.64 -4.02 4.87
CA LEU A 51 -4.94 -3.45 4.57
C LEU A 51 -5.34 -2.48 5.70
N VAL A 52 -5.61 -1.24 5.33
CA VAL A 52 -6.05 -0.19 6.27
C VAL A 52 -7.43 0.26 5.85
N ASP A 53 -8.43 -0.03 6.68
CA ASP A 53 -9.81 0.42 6.52
C ASP A 53 -10.16 1.35 7.69
N TYR A 54 -10.03 2.65 7.48
CA TYR A 54 -10.10 3.63 8.56
C TYR A 54 -11.49 3.70 9.23
N LYS A 55 -12.55 3.42 8.48
CA LYS A 55 -13.93 3.49 9.00
C LYS A 55 -14.50 2.14 9.42
N GLY A 56 -13.70 1.09 9.48
CA GLY A 56 -14.17 -0.24 9.85
C GLY A 56 -15.21 -0.82 8.89
N GLY A 57 -15.21 -0.35 7.63
CA GLY A 57 -16.08 -0.85 6.59
C GLY A 57 -15.73 -2.29 6.19
N ALA A 58 -16.70 -3.02 5.65
CA ALA A 58 -16.48 -4.36 5.13
C ALA A 58 -15.69 -4.39 3.80
N ALA A 59 -15.23 -3.21 3.34
CA ALA A 59 -14.64 -3.04 2.01
C ALA A 59 -13.43 -3.96 1.75
N LEU A 60 -12.57 -4.15 2.73
CA LEU A 60 -11.38 -4.99 2.60
C LEU A 60 -11.45 -6.30 3.40
N ALA A 61 -12.58 -6.58 4.07
CA ALA A 61 -12.73 -7.73 4.95
C ALA A 61 -12.51 -9.09 4.24
N ALA A 62 -12.99 -9.23 3.00
CA ALA A 62 -12.77 -10.45 2.21
C ALA A 62 -11.29 -10.68 1.90
N CYS A 63 -10.52 -9.61 1.68
CA CYS A 63 -9.09 -9.68 1.39
C CYS A 63 -8.25 -9.96 2.64
N ALA A 64 -8.80 -9.76 3.85
CA ALA A 64 -8.12 -10.05 5.11
C ALA A 64 -7.78 -11.54 5.29
N GLN A 65 -8.53 -12.43 4.64
CA GLN A 65 -8.33 -13.89 4.72
C GLN A 65 -7.30 -14.42 3.73
N LEU A 66 -6.77 -13.59 2.85
CA LEU A 66 -5.75 -14.01 1.89
C LEU A 66 -4.43 -14.35 2.61
N PRO A 67 -3.73 -15.42 2.21
CA PRO A 67 -2.42 -15.77 2.78
C PRO A 67 -1.35 -14.69 2.56
N HIS A 68 -1.60 -13.75 1.68
CA HIS A 68 -0.76 -12.58 1.37
C HIS A 68 -0.94 -11.45 2.39
N THR A 69 -2.06 -11.44 3.14
CA THR A 69 -2.37 -10.34 4.07
C THR A 69 -1.64 -10.54 5.38
N VAL A 70 -0.65 -9.69 5.63
CA VAL A 70 0.22 -9.73 6.81
C VAL A 70 -0.22 -8.75 7.91
N GLY A 71 -1.14 -7.87 7.62
CA GLY A 71 -1.70 -6.92 8.58
C GLY A 71 -3.04 -6.35 8.12
N VAL A 72 -3.96 -6.23 9.07
CA VAL A 72 -5.26 -5.58 8.87
C VAL A 72 -5.45 -4.57 9.99
N LEU A 73 -5.77 -3.35 9.62
CA LEU A 73 -5.97 -2.23 10.52
C LEU A 73 -7.35 -1.66 10.24
N THR A 74 -8.26 -1.86 11.19
CA THR A 74 -9.63 -1.37 11.10
C THR A 74 -9.90 -0.49 12.32
N ASP A 75 -10.77 0.50 12.16
CA ASP A 75 -11.25 1.34 13.26
C ASP A 75 -10.09 1.94 14.08
N LEU A 76 -9.19 2.61 13.37
CA LEU A 76 -7.94 3.14 13.94
C LEU A 76 -8.22 4.31 14.88
N ASP A 77 -8.12 4.04 16.18
CA ASP A 77 -7.91 5.08 17.17
C ASP A 77 -6.51 5.73 17.01
N PRO A 78 -6.22 6.88 17.61
CA PRO A 78 -4.93 7.56 17.50
C PRO A 78 -3.74 6.66 17.88
N ASP A 79 -3.88 5.84 18.91
CA ASP A 79 -2.83 4.93 19.36
C ASP A 79 -2.61 3.78 18.35
N GLY A 80 -3.69 3.25 17.76
CA GLY A 80 -3.63 2.26 16.70
C GLY A 80 -2.92 2.77 15.46
N ALA A 81 -3.22 4.00 15.06
CA ALA A 81 -2.59 4.66 13.93
C ALA A 81 -1.08 4.87 14.16
N GLN A 82 -0.68 5.31 15.37
CA GLN A 82 0.74 5.45 15.72
C GLN A 82 1.47 4.10 15.74
N ARG A 83 0.86 3.05 16.30
CA ARG A 83 1.44 1.70 16.28
C ARG A 83 1.62 1.18 14.86
N ALA A 84 0.66 1.43 13.97
CA ALA A 84 0.75 1.08 12.56
C ALA A 84 1.93 1.77 11.88
N LEU A 85 2.09 3.07 12.08
CA LEU A 85 3.22 3.84 11.56
C LEU A 85 4.57 3.34 12.10
N ALA A 86 4.64 3.07 13.40
CA ALA A 86 5.85 2.53 14.02
C ALA A 86 6.24 1.18 13.41
N SER A 87 5.26 0.31 13.15
CA SER A 87 5.44 -1.00 12.52
C SER A 87 5.91 -0.86 11.07
N LEU A 88 5.30 0.02 10.28
CA LEU A 88 5.73 0.30 8.90
C LEU A 88 7.13 0.94 8.87
N GLY A 89 7.45 1.82 9.82
CA GLY A 89 8.78 2.39 9.97
C GLY A 89 9.84 1.35 10.36
N ALA A 90 9.47 0.37 11.19
CA ALA A 90 10.35 -0.75 11.52
C ALA A 90 10.60 -1.66 10.31
N GLU A 91 9.56 -1.92 9.50
CA GLU A 91 9.68 -2.70 8.27
C GLU A 91 10.56 -2.00 7.23
N LEU A 92 10.47 -0.66 7.10
CA LEU A 92 11.39 0.11 6.26
C LEU A 92 12.84 -0.14 6.67
N ARG A 93 13.18 0.07 7.95
CA ARG A 93 14.54 -0.13 8.47
C ARG A 93 15.02 -1.57 8.28
N ARG A 94 14.14 -2.55 8.51
CA ARG A 94 14.47 -3.97 8.27
C ARG A 94 14.85 -4.21 6.81
N ARG A 95 14.10 -3.65 5.85
CA ARG A 95 14.38 -3.77 4.42
C ARG A 95 15.70 -3.08 4.05
N GLU A 96 15.94 -1.87 4.54
CA GLU A 96 17.21 -1.16 4.35
C GLU A 96 18.40 -1.99 4.82
N THR A 97 18.31 -2.60 6.00
CA THR A 97 19.37 -3.48 6.54
C THR A 97 19.59 -4.69 5.64
N LEU A 98 18.53 -5.39 5.23
CA LEU A 98 18.63 -6.57 4.37
C LEU A 98 19.25 -6.25 3.01
N LEU A 99 18.89 -5.13 2.40
CA LEU A 99 19.47 -4.70 1.15
C LEU A 99 20.97 -4.37 1.32
N ALA A 100 21.31 -3.65 2.41
CA ALA A 100 22.68 -3.29 2.71
C ALA A 100 23.57 -4.51 2.95
N GLU A 101 23.09 -5.56 3.62
CA GLU A 101 23.81 -6.82 3.87
C GLU A 101 24.25 -7.52 2.58
N LEU A 102 23.47 -7.40 1.51
CA LEU A 102 23.79 -7.95 0.18
C LEU A 102 24.39 -6.90 -0.78
N GLY A 103 24.62 -5.66 -0.32
CA GLY A 103 25.09 -4.58 -1.17
C GLY A 103 24.12 -4.21 -2.31
N ALA A 104 22.83 -4.48 -2.12
CA ALA A 104 21.80 -4.26 -3.12
C ALA A 104 21.29 -2.82 -3.07
N ALA A 105 21.19 -2.15 -4.22
CA ALA A 105 20.69 -0.79 -4.32
C ALA A 105 19.15 -0.71 -4.18
N ASP A 106 18.45 -1.76 -4.56
CA ASP A 106 16.99 -1.87 -4.49
C ASP A 106 16.52 -3.32 -4.34
N ILE A 107 15.22 -3.51 -4.17
CA ILE A 107 14.62 -4.84 -3.99
C ILE A 107 14.82 -5.76 -5.21
N THR A 108 14.98 -5.21 -6.41
CA THR A 108 15.21 -6.02 -7.62
C THR A 108 16.61 -6.61 -7.59
N ALA A 109 17.61 -5.77 -7.36
CA ALA A 109 18.99 -6.20 -7.18
C ALA A 109 19.14 -7.17 -5.99
N TYR A 110 18.42 -6.93 -4.89
CA TYR A 110 18.39 -7.81 -3.72
C TYR A 110 17.91 -9.23 -4.09
N ARG A 111 16.83 -9.32 -4.89
CA ARG A 111 16.30 -10.61 -5.35
C ARG A 111 17.21 -11.30 -6.35
N GLU A 112 17.83 -10.55 -7.25
CA GLU A 112 18.83 -11.07 -8.20
C GLU A 112 20.05 -11.63 -7.48
N ALA A 113 20.40 -11.05 -6.33
CA ALA A 113 21.45 -11.56 -5.44
C ALA A 113 21.03 -12.77 -4.58
N GLY A 114 19.81 -13.31 -4.79
CA GLY A 114 19.29 -14.49 -4.07
C GLY A 114 18.47 -14.17 -2.82
N GLY A 115 18.23 -12.91 -2.53
CA GLY A 115 17.40 -12.49 -1.41
C GLY A 115 15.91 -12.80 -1.62
N THR A 116 15.21 -13.15 -0.54
CA THR A 116 13.77 -13.53 -0.54
C THR A 116 12.94 -12.51 0.23
N LEU A 117 12.71 -11.35 -0.35
CA LEU A 117 11.90 -10.29 0.26
C LEU A 117 10.64 -10.02 -0.59
N PRO A 118 9.41 -10.23 -0.08
CA PRO A 118 8.21 -9.90 -0.84
C PRO A 118 8.05 -8.39 -0.99
N ARG A 119 7.48 -7.95 -2.12
CA ARG A 119 6.96 -6.58 -2.22
C ARG A 119 5.80 -6.42 -1.26
N LEU A 120 5.66 -5.26 -0.66
CA LEU A 120 4.60 -4.93 0.27
C LEU A 120 3.69 -3.87 -0.36
N VAL A 121 2.42 -4.19 -0.51
CA VAL A 121 1.40 -3.23 -0.93
C VAL A 121 0.57 -2.83 0.28
N VAL A 122 0.62 -1.56 0.63
CA VAL A 122 -0.20 -0.97 1.70
C VAL A 122 -1.41 -0.32 1.06
N VAL A 123 -2.58 -0.89 1.28
CA VAL A 123 -3.86 -0.40 0.75
C VAL A 123 -4.57 0.38 1.85
N VAL A 124 -4.86 1.63 1.60
CA VAL A 124 -5.55 2.51 2.56
C VAL A 124 -6.86 2.97 1.96
N ASP A 125 -7.98 2.49 2.50
CA ASP A 125 -9.29 3.02 2.16
C ASP A 125 -9.62 4.22 3.06
N GLU A 126 -10.35 5.19 2.49
CA GLU A 126 -10.69 6.47 3.13
C GLU A 126 -9.47 7.28 3.59
N PHE A 127 -8.39 7.24 2.82
CA PHE A 127 -7.11 7.92 3.13
C PHE A 127 -7.27 9.38 3.53
N ARG A 128 -8.20 10.13 2.89
CA ARG A 128 -8.39 11.55 3.22
C ARG A 128 -8.87 11.77 4.64
N VAL A 129 -9.78 10.92 5.12
CA VAL A 129 -10.30 11.01 6.49
C VAL A 129 -9.18 10.72 7.48
N LEU A 130 -8.42 9.64 7.23
CA LEU A 130 -7.25 9.29 8.01
C LEU A 130 -6.24 10.44 8.08
N ALA A 131 -5.91 11.06 6.94
CA ALA A 131 -4.97 12.17 6.86
C ALA A 131 -5.44 13.44 7.59
N GLN A 132 -6.75 13.71 7.61
CA GLN A 132 -7.34 14.86 8.30
C GLN A 132 -7.39 14.65 9.83
N GLU A 133 -7.74 13.45 10.26
CA GLU A 133 -7.87 13.12 11.68
C GLU A 133 -6.53 12.77 12.34
N GLN A 134 -5.55 12.30 11.54
CA GLN A 134 -4.25 11.83 11.99
C GLN A 134 -3.11 12.43 11.14
N PRO A 135 -2.74 13.71 11.34
CA PRO A 135 -1.69 14.38 10.52
C PRO A 135 -0.32 13.69 10.58
N ASP A 136 0.02 13.07 11.71
CA ASP A 136 1.28 12.32 11.87
C ASP A 136 1.32 11.10 10.95
N VAL A 137 0.15 10.47 10.71
CA VAL A 137 0.02 9.35 9.77
C VAL A 137 0.30 9.81 8.35
N LEU A 138 -0.21 10.97 7.96
CA LEU A 138 0.09 11.56 6.66
C LEU A 138 1.59 11.76 6.46
N SER A 139 2.25 12.38 7.44
CA SER A 139 3.70 12.62 7.39
C SER A 139 4.50 11.31 7.29
N GLY A 140 4.08 10.27 8.00
CA GLY A 140 4.66 8.93 7.93
C GLY A 140 4.46 8.27 6.56
N MET A 141 3.28 8.41 5.97
CA MET A 141 2.99 7.87 4.63
C MET A 141 3.75 8.59 3.52
N VAL A 142 3.91 9.92 3.61
CA VAL A 142 4.77 10.67 2.69
C VAL A 142 6.20 10.14 2.74
N ARG A 143 6.73 9.89 3.93
CA ARG A 143 8.06 9.30 4.09
C ARG A 143 8.14 7.88 3.52
N LEU A 144 7.11 7.05 3.74
CA LEU A 144 6.99 5.72 3.11
C LEU A 144 6.98 5.81 1.59
N ALA A 145 6.26 6.79 1.02
CA ALA A 145 6.22 7.02 -0.40
C ALA A 145 7.60 7.41 -0.97
N ALA A 146 8.33 8.28 -0.27
CA ALA A 146 9.61 8.80 -0.74
C ALA A 146 10.68 7.71 -0.88
N VAL A 147 10.73 6.73 0.04
CA VAL A 147 11.77 5.68 0.06
C VAL A 147 11.25 4.29 -0.32
N GLY A 148 9.94 4.10 -0.32
CA GLY A 148 9.30 2.79 -0.49
C GLY A 148 9.62 2.12 -1.82
N ARG A 149 9.77 2.90 -2.90
CA ARG A 149 10.03 2.38 -4.24
C ARG A 149 11.25 1.44 -4.28
N SER A 150 12.40 1.90 -3.81
CA SER A 150 13.63 1.09 -3.79
C SER A 150 13.52 -0.11 -2.87
N LEU A 151 12.74 0.00 -1.79
CA LEU A 151 12.53 -1.05 -0.81
C LEU A 151 11.38 -2.01 -1.16
N GLY A 152 10.71 -1.79 -2.30
CA GLY A 152 9.57 -2.61 -2.75
C GLY A 152 8.32 -2.43 -1.90
N ILE A 153 8.08 -1.22 -1.38
CA ILE A 153 6.85 -0.85 -0.69
C ILE A 153 6.04 0.07 -1.58
N HIS A 154 4.78 -0.28 -1.81
CA HIS A 154 3.86 0.43 -2.68
C HIS A 154 2.63 0.87 -1.88
N LEU A 155 2.15 2.09 -2.12
CA LEU A 155 0.94 2.61 -1.52
C LEU A 155 -0.20 2.63 -2.54
N VAL A 156 -1.36 2.15 -2.13
CA VAL A 156 -2.62 2.29 -2.85
C VAL A 156 -3.56 3.07 -1.95
N LEU A 157 -3.72 4.36 -2.24
CA LEU A 157 -4.51 5.27 -1.42
C LEU A 157 -5.86 5.49 -2.09
N ALA A 158 -6.95 5.17 -1.40
CA ALA A 158 -8.29 5.33 -1.91
C ALA A 158 -9.06 6.41 -1.16
N THR A 159 -9.82 7.22 -1.89
CA THR A 159 -10.59 8.32 -1.32
C THR A 159 -11.89 8.58 -2.10
N GLN A 160 -12.93 9.00 -1.39
CA GLN A 160 -14.18 9.45 -2.02
C GLN A 160 -14.10 10.87 -2.59
N ARG A 161 -13.09 11.65 -2.17
CA ARG A 161 -12.90 13.05 -2.60
C ARG A 161 -11.45 13.28 -3.03
N PRO A 162 -11.11 13.05 -4.30
CA PRO A 162 -9.73 13.20 -4.78
C PRO A 162 -9.26 14.68 -4.85
N GLY A 163 -10.19 15.64 -4.86
CA GLY A 163 -9.85 17.06 -4.91
C GLY A 163 -9.26 17.59 -3.60
N GLY A 164 -8.16 18.40 -3.69
CA GLY A 164 -7.52 19.08 -2.56
C GLY A 164 -6.50 18.27 -1.76
N ILE A 165 -6.10 17.09 -2.24
CA ILE A 165 -5.00 16.29 -1.64
C ILE A 165 -3.67 16.59 -2.32
N ILE A 166 -3.71 17.05 -3.57
CA ILE A 166 -2.54 17.42 -4.36
C ILE A 166 -2.61 18.93 -4.60
N THR A 167 -1.99 19.71 -3.74
CA THR A 167 -1.55 21.05 -4.09
C THR A 167 -0.14 20.92 -4.64
N PRO A 168 0.12 21.34 -5.89
CA PRO A 168 1.50 21.49 -6.34
C PRO A 168 2.09 22.69 -5.57
N GLU A 169 3.06 22.44 -4.70
CA GLU A 169 4.08 23.40 -4.32
C GLU A 169 5.33 23.16 -5.15
#